data_7130d2e7c614cd53a0a1778c47674da2
#
_entry.id   7130d2e7c614cd53a0a1778c47674da2
#
_cell.length_a   1.000
_cell.length_b   1.000
_cell.length_c   1.000
_cell.angle_alpha   90.00
_cell.angle_beta   90.00
_cell.angle_gamma   90.00
#
_symmetry.space_group_name_H-M   'P 1'
#
loop_
_entity.id
_entity.type
_entity.pdbx_description
1 polymer ?
#
loop_
_entity_poly.entity_id
_entity_poly.type
_entity_poly.pdbx_seq_one_letter_code
_entity_poly.pdbx_strand_id
1 'polypeptide(L)'
;MANACGVLGDGSKAVKVHHLIKAPENTPESVLFRESWDASKPVTVYKTPENLPDGTPCTAATVILRSKGCAWWWKSGCTFCGYFNDVRDDVSAEDMFSQWEFAKDTTNQFEDCGMVKVYTSGTFFEDRENPPEWQDLVLRETARMGLHLVVEAQAQMCTPEKISWVAERHPGCTVAIGLEAYDDKVLRFHVNKGFTTKQWHAAVQMLRDNNLRVKTYLLFKPPFMSEGDALVHTTSWLTNVAQYSDEVSVNPMNIQKNTIVDRLFRNKEYRPPWLWSLVEMILRSHEYLGDESCRIIVHPTAGGKIRGAHNCGQCDSEVVAAIERYSVSGDTEEFSQLECSCKSHWRAEIENDNSFPLPLGFGTFRRGNPTDIVRAP
;
A
#
# COMPACT_ATOMS: atom_id res chain seq x y z
N MET A 1 -17.72 -17.92 22.58
CA MET A 1 -17.05 -17.26 21.43
C MET A 1 -16.93 -15.78 21.78
N ALA A 2 -15.77 -15.38 22.19
CA ALA A 2 -15.53 -14.08 22.80
C ALA A 2 -15.54 -12.99 21.74
N ASN A 3 -16.34 -11.94 21.99
CA ASN A 3 -16.38 -10.69 21.26
C ASN A 3 -15.02 -9.96 21.35
N ALA A 4 -14.11 -10.22 20.43
CA ALA A 4 -12.93 -9.41 20.28
C ALA A 4 -13.23 -8.22 19.33
N CYS A 5 -14.15 -7.36 19.73
CA CYS A 5 -14.26 -6.03 19.17
C CYS A 5 -13.22 -5.18 19.90
N GLY A 6 -12.11 -4.84 19.27
CA GLY A 6 -11.12 -3.95 19.85
C GLY A 6 -11.79 -2.62 20.20
N VAL A 7 -11.92 -2.33 21.46
CA VAL A 7 -12.33 -1.00 21.96
C VAL A 7 -11.10 -0.12 21.81
N LEU A 8 -11.12 0.74 20.83
CA LEU A 8 -10.18 1.86 20.77
C LEU A 8 -10.60 2.84 21.86
N GLY A 9 -9.66 3.39 22.62
CA GLY A 9 -9.80 4.05 23.92
C GLY A 9 -10.80 5.20 24.15
N ASP A 10 -11.76 5.39 23.26
CA ASP A 10 -12.88 6.34 23.40
C ASP A 10 -14.25 5.67 23.53
N GLY A 11 -14.30 4.34 23.65
CA GLY A 11 -15.53 3.59 23.82
C GLY A 11 -16.39 3.39 22.56
N SER A 12 -16.01 3.94 21.40
CA SER A 12 -16.74 3.71 20.16
C SER A 12 -16.32 2.38 19.54
N LYS A 13 -17.30 1.57 19.15
CA LYS A 13 -17.07 0.28 18.46
C LYS A 13 -16.57 0.54 17.04
N ALA A 14 -15.51 -0.15 16.61
CA ALA A 14 -15.11 -0.13 15.22
C ALA A 14 -16.26 -0.59 14.32
N VAL A 15 -16.51 0.15 13.25
CA VAL A 15 -17.54 -0.23 12.27
C VAL A 15 -17.03 -1.46 11.52
N LYS A 16 -17.83 -2.51 11.44
CA LYS A 16 -17.51 -3.67 10.61
C LYS A 16 -17.79 -3.33 9.16
N VAL A 17 -16.75 -2.96 8.43
CA VAL A 17 -16.83 -2.50 7.04
C VAL A 17 -17.46 -3.55 6.12
N HIS A 18 -17.20 -4.84 6.34
CA HIS A 18 -17.79 -5.92 5.54
C HIS A 18 -19.32 -6.03 5.69
N HIS A 19 -19.94 -5.44 6.73
CA HIS A 19 -21.39 -5.34 6.84
C HIS A 19 -21.97 -4.17 6.03
N LEU A 20 -21.13 -3.19 5.68
CA LEU A 20 -21.50 -2.06 4.82
C LEU A 20 -21.28 -2.36 3.33
N ILE A 21 -20.34 -3.23 3.06
CA ILE A 21 -20.15 -3.84 1.75
C ILE A 21 -21.04 -5.10 1.82
N LYS A 22 -22.17 -5.15 1.09
CA LYS A 22 -22.73 -6.46 0.80
C LYS A 22 -21.56 -7.27 0.22
N ALA A 23 -21.13 -8.32 0.93
CA ALA A 23 -20.37 -9.37 0.30
C ALA A 23 -21.03 -9.62 -1.05
N PRO A 24 -20.30 -9.75 -2.16
CA PRO A 24 -20.95 -10.10 -3.41
C PRO A 24 -21.86 -11.27 -3.03
N GLU A 25 -23.18 -11.03 -3.04
CA GLU A 25 -24.14 -12.10 -2.88
C GLU A 25 -23.60 -13.12 -3.85
N ASN A 26 -23.43 -14.37 -3.41
CA ASN A 26 -22.99 -15.47 -4.26
C ASN A 26 -23.85 -15.43 -5.51
N THR A 27 -23.54 -14.49 -6.41
CA THR A 27 -24.13 -14.48 -7.73
C THR A 27 -23.55 -15.71 -8.42
N PRO A 28 -24.34 -16.49 -9.14
CA PRO A 28 -23.83 -17.64 -9.89
C PRO A 28 -22.55 -17.31 -10.67
N GLU A 29 -22.42 -16.09 -11.18
CA GLU A 29 -21.25 -15.60 -11.91
C GLU A 29 -20.00 -15.38 -11.02
N SER A 30 -20.16 -14.87 -9.79
CA SER A 30 -19.02 -14.70 -8.87
C SER A 30 -18.54 -16.04 -8.30
N VAL A 31 -19.45 -17.01 -8.12
CA VAL A 31 -19.12 -18.37 -7.70
C VAL A 31 -18.40 -19.09 -8.85
N LEU A 32 -18.94 -19.03 -10.06
CA LEU A 32 -18.32 -19.65 -11.25
C LEU A 32 -16.94 -19.08 -11.54
N PHE A 33 -16.72 -17.77 -11.35
CA PHE A 33 -15.40 -17.16 -11.53
C PHE A 33 -14.39 -17.68 -10.50
N ARG A 34 -14.77 -17.81 -9.24
CA ARG A 34 -13.91 -18.36 -8.18
C ARG A 34 -13.66 -19.87 -8.34
N GLU A 35 -14.64 -20.64 -8.75
CA GLU A 35 -14.51 -22.07 -9.02
C GLU A 35 -13.58 -22.37 -10.21
N SER A 36 -13.47 -21.46 -11.18
CA SER A 36 -12.58 -21.61 -12.31
C SER A 36 -11.09 -21.32 -12.02
N TRP A 37 -10.78 -20.84 -10.79
CA TRP A 37 -9.40 -20.53 -10.44
C TRP A 37 -8.63 -21.80 -10.05
N ASP A 38 -7.47 -21.92 -10.67
CA ASP A 38 -6.49 -22.92 -10.27
C ASP A 38 -5.76 -22.40 -9.00
N ALA A 39 -6.10 -22.97 -7.83
CA ALA A 39 -5.52 -22.58 -6.56
C ALA A 39 -4.02 -22.90 -6.47
N SER A 40 -3.53 -23.84 -7.30
CA SER A 40 -2.12 -24.20 -7.36
C SER A 40 -1.24 -23.19 -8.13
N LYS A 41 -1.86 -22.18 -8.77
CA LYS A 41 -1.15 -21.14 -9.53
C LYS A 41 -1.30 -19.78 -8.90
N PRO A 42 -0.24 -18.92 -8.92
CA PRO A 42 -0.35 -17.54 -8.45
C PRO A 42 -1.35 -16.73 -9.28
N VAL A 43 -1.81 -15.62 -8.74
CA VAL A 43 -2.61 -14.65 -9.52
C VAL A 43 -1.81 -14.17 -10.72
N THR A 44 -0.55 -13.80 -10.48
CA THR A 44 0.38 -13.39 -11.53
C THR A 44 1.81 -13.39 -11.02
N VAL A 45 2.76 -13.54 -11.96
CA VAL A 45 4.18 -13.26 -11.76
C VAL A 45 4.63 -12.37 -12.90
N TYR A 46 5.19 -11.21 -12.58
CA TYR A 46 5.66 -10.27 -13.60
C TYR A 46 6.93 -9.54 -13.14
N LYS A 47 7.66 -8.98 -14.10
CA LYS A 47 8.89 -8.24 -13.83
C LYS A 47 8.67 -6.74 -13.84
N THR A 48 9.40 -6.04 -12.96
CA THR A 48 9.46 -4.58 -12.91
C THR A 48 10.91 -4.11 -12.76
N PRO A 49 11.30 -2.96 -13.35
CA PRO A 49 12.58 -2.35 -13.02
C PRO A 49 12.55 -1.85 -11.58
N GLU A 50 13.62 -2.10 -10.85
CA GLU A 50 13.79 -1.70 -9.46
C GLU A 50 15.27 -1.40 -9.14
N ASN A 51 15.51 -0.92 -7.92
CA ASN A 51 16.85 -0.81 -7.38
C ASN A 51 16.98 -1.67 -6.12
N LEU A 52 18.11 -2.34 -6.00
CA LEU A 52 18.51 -3.00 -4.75
C LEU A 52 18.72 -1.97 -3.64
N PRO A 53 18.78 -2.39 -2.37
CA PRO A 53 19.03 -1.51 -1.23
C PRO A 53 20.26 -0.60 -1.32
N ASP A 54 21.27 -1.02 -2.07
CA ASP A 54 22.51 -0.26 -2.32
C ASP A 54 22.42 0.69 -3.51
N GLY A 55 21.22 0.79 -4.14
CA GLY A 55 20.98 1.62 -5.32
C GLY A 55 21.30 0.95 -6.65
N THR A 56 21.80 -0.28 -6.66
CA THR A 56 22.09 -1.02 -7.90
C THR A 56 20.81 -1.33 -8.66
N PRO A 57 20.68 -0.93 -9.93
CA PRO A 57 19.52 -1.28 -10.75
C PRO A 57 19.38 -2.80 -10.92
N CYS A 58 18.16 -3.30 -10.84
CA CYS A 58 17.85 -4.71 -11.02
C CYS A 58 16.46 -4.93 -11.61
N THR A 59 16.19 -6.15 -12.05
CA THR A 59 14.84 -6.62 -12.30
C THR A 59 14.26 -7.19 -11.00
N ALA A 60 13.05 -6.78 -10.61
CA ALA A 60 12.30 -7.41 -9.54
C ALA A 60 11.21 -8.33 -10.11
N ALA A 61 11.13 -9.56 -9.60
CA ALA A 61 10.00 -10.44 -9.82
C ALA A 61 8.91 -10.11 -8.79
N THR A 62 7.75 -9.65 -9.24
CA THR A 62 6.58 -9.46 -8.39
C THR A 62 5.67 -10.67 -8.47
N VAL A 63 5.51 -11.34 -7.36
CA VAL A 63 4.70 -12.55 -7.20
C VAL A 63 3.46 -12.23 -6.39
N ILE A 64 2.28 -12.33 -7.01
CA ILE A 64 1.00 -12.16 -6.31
C ILE A 64 0.35 -13.54 -6.17
N LEU A 65 0.22 -13.97 -4.93
CA LEU A 65 -0.28 -15.30 -4.59
C LEU A 65 -1.77 -15.29 -4.29
N ARG A 66 -2.41 -16.44 -4.51
CA ARG A 66 -3.74 -16.74 -3.98
C ARG A 66 -3.60 -17.26 -2.57
N SER A 67 -4.34 -16.70 -1.64
CA SER A 67 -4.29 -17.09 -0.23
C SER A 67 -5.68 -17.18 0.39
N LYS A 68 -5.73 -17.56 1.66
CA LYS A 68 -6.96 -17.54 2.47
C LYS A 68 -7.40 -16.12 2.84
N GLY A 69 -6.57 -15.12 2.53
CA GLY A 69 -6.85 -13.72 2.69
C GLY A 69 -6.64 -13.17 4.09
N CYS A 70 -6.69 -11.87 4.15
CA CYS A 70 -6.38 -11.04 5.30
C CYS A 70 -7.28 -11.34 6.51
N ALA A 71 -6.69 -11.65 7.67
CA ALA A 71 -7.43 -11.87 8.92
C ALA A 71 -8.23 -10.62 9.36
N TRP A 72 -7.73 -9.41 9.04
CA TRP A 72 -8.46 -8.19 9.33
C TRP A 72 -9.71 -8.05 8.46
N TRP A 73 -9.64 -8.40 7.19
CA TRP A 73 -10.81 -8.37 6.32
C TRP A 73 -11.93 -9.29 6.84
N TRP A 74 -11.60 -10.49 7.32
CA TRP A 74 -12.57 -11.41 7.92
C TRP A 74 -13.22 -10.86 9.20
N LYS A 75 -12.60 -9.89 9.87
CA LYS A 75 -13.14 -9.24 11.07
C LYS A 75 -13.89 -7.95 10.78
N SER A 76 -13.35 -7.10 9.92
CA SER A 76 -13.89 -5.77 9.64
C SER A 76 -13.52 -5.27 8.23
N GLY A 77 -12.24 -5.31 7.85
CA GLY A 77 -11.73 -4.91 6.54
C GLY A 77 -11.47 -3.41 6.39
N CYS A 78 -10.52 -3.09 5.52
CA CYS A 78 -10.23 -1.71 5.14
C CYS A 78 -11.25 -1.21 4.12
N THR A 79 -11.58 0.09 4.16
CA THR A 79 -12.63 0.71 3.33
C THR A 79 -12.37 0.65 1.82
N PHE A 80 -11.12 0.53 1.44
CA PHE A 80 -10.65 0.61 0.05
C PHE A 80 -10.13 -0.71 -0.51
N CYS A 81 -9.75 -1.65 0.36
CA CYS A 81 -9.06 -2.88 -0.04
C CYS A 81 -10.02 -3.86 -0.71
N GLY A 82 -9.75 -4.21 -1.94
CA GLY A 82 -10.51 -5.18 -2.73
C GLY A 82 -9.79 -6.51 -2.97
N TYR A 83 -8.64 -6.75 -2.33
CA TYR A 83 -7.90 -8.02 -2.48
C TYR A 83 -8.72 -9.24 -2.07
N PHE A 84 -9.72 -9.06 -1.20
CA PHE A 84 -10.67 -10.11 -0.85
C PHE A 84 -11.45 -10.67 -2.04
N ASN A 85 -11.52 -9.96 -3.16
CA ASN A 85 -12.16 -10.49 -4.37
C ASN A 85 -11.39 -11.68 -4.96
N ASP A 86 -10.10 -11.78 -4.63
CA ASP A 86 -9.18 -12.78 -5.15
C ASP A 86 -8.79 -13.86 -4.13
N VAL A 87 -9.45 -13.92 -2.96
CA VAL A 87 -9.15 -14.91 -1.92
C VAL A 87 -10.12 -16.07 -1.93
N ARG A 88 -9.64 -17.22 -1.46
CA ARG A 88 -10.44 -18.43 -1.21
C ARG A 88 -10.00 -19.05 0.12
N ASP A 89 -10.96 -19.45 0.93
CA ASP A 89 -10.71 -20.07 2.24
C ASP A 89 -10.24 -21.55 2.14
N ASP A 90 -10.42 -22.17 0.98
CA ASP A 90 -10.03 -23.56 0.68
C ASP A 90 -8.61 -23.69 0.08
N VAL A 91 -7.85 -22.61 -0.10
CA VAL A 91 -6.43 -22.70 -0.54
C VAL A 91 -5.65 -23.53 0.48
N SER A 92 -5.09 -24.64 0.04
CA SER A 92 -4.33 -25.56 0.87
C SER A 92 -2.85 -25.16 1.02
N ALA A 93 -2.13 -25.83 1.92
CA ALA A 93 -0.68 -25.67 2.02
C ALA A 93 0.00 -26.15 0.73
N GLU A 94 -0.44 -27.26 0.16
CA GLU A 94 0.05 -27.82 -1.09
C GLU A 94 -0.11 -26.85 -2.26
N ASP A 95 -1.24 -26.12 -2.31
CA ASP A 95 -1.44 -25.07 -3.30
C ASP A 95 -0.42 -23.94 -3.15
N MET A 96 -0.13 -23.51 -1.91
CA MET A 96 0.87 -22.47 -1.65
C MET A 96 2.27 -22.90 -2.08
N PHE A 97 2.65 -24.16 -1.83
CA PHE A 97 3.92 -24.71 -2.31
C PHE A 97 3.97 -24.75 -3.85
N SER A 98 2.90 -25.20 -4.49
CA SER A 98 2.79 -25.25 -5.96
C SER A 98 2.88 -23.86 -6.60
N GLN A 99 2.22 -22.86 -6.01
CA GLN A 99 2.31 -21.46 -6.45
C GLN A 99 3.73 -20.92 -6.33
N TRP A 100 4.45 -21.28 -5.25
CA TRP A 100 5.83 -20.84 -5.06
C TRP A 100 6.78 -21.48 -6.08
N GLU A 101 6.66 -22.78 -6.34
CA GLU A 101 7.44 -23.45 -7.39
C GLU A 101 7.22 -22.80 -8.76
N PHE A 102 5.96 -22.54 -9.14
CA PHE A 102 5.65 -21.83 -10.37
C PHE A 102 6.28 -20.42 -10.42
N ALA A 103 6.20 -19.68 -9.32
CA ALA A 103 6.76 -18.34 -9.22
C ALA A 103 8.29 -18.37 -9.35
N LYS A 104 8.95 -19.32 -8.70
CA LYS A 104 10.39 -19.52 -8.76
C LYS A 104 10.87 -19.86 -10.18
N ASP A 105 10.20 -20.79 -10.84
CA ASP A 105 10.51 -21.16 -12.23
C ASP A 105 10.35 -19.98 -13.19
N THR A 106 9.33 -19.16 -12.98
CA THR A 106 9.11 -17.95 -13.78
C THR A 106 10.17 -16.89 -13.48
N THR A 107 10.52 -16.69 -12.22
CA THR A 107 11.57 -15.74 -11.78
C THR A 107 12.93 -16.08 -12.38
N ASN A 108 13.28 -17.37 -12.43
CA ASN A 108 14.52 -17.84 -13.03
C ASN A 108 14.65 -17.53 -14.54
N GLN A 109 13.55 -17.17 -15.21
CA GLN A 109 13.56 -16.77 -16.62
C GLN A 109 13.77 -15.25 -16.80
N PHE A 110 13.77 -14.48 -15.72
CA PHE A 110 13.99 -13.04 -15.80
C PHE A 110 15.47 -12.73 -15.77
N GLU A 111 15.95 -12.06 -16.81
CA GLU A 111 17.32 -11.56 -16.88
C GLU A 111 17.55 -10.51 -15.77
N ASP A 112 18.75 -10.51 -15.20
CA ASP A 112 19.17 -9.57 -14.15
C ASP A 112 18.21 -9.48 -12.94
N CYS A 113 17.55 -10.59 -12.61
CA CYS A 113 16.68 -10.65 -11.46
C CYS A 113 17.49 -10.58 -10.16
N GLY A 114 17.39 -9.47 -9.46
CA GLY A 114 18.05 -9.23 -8.17
C GLY A 114 17.09 -9.19 -6.98
N MET A 115 15.78 -9.13 -7.24
CA MET A 115 14.76 -8.95 -6.19
C MET A 115 13.53 -9.80 -6.45
N VAL A 116 12.93 -10.31 -5.37
CA VAL A 116 11.60 -10.95 -5.40
C VAL A 116 10.68 -10.23 -4.39
N LYS A 117 9.50 -9.82 -4.86
CA LYS A 117 8.44 -9.25 -4.02
C LYS A 117 7.33 -10.28 -3.92
N VAL A 118 7.06 -10.77 -2.70
CA VAL A 118 6.04 -11.78 -2.45
C VAL A 118 4.84 -11.12 -1.77
N TYR A 119 3.73 -11.06 -2.49
CA TYR A 119 2.49 -10.45 -2.07
C TYR A 119 1.40 -11.49 -1.91
N THR A 120 0.74 -11.44 -0.76
CA THR A 120 -0.49 -12.18 -0.48
C THR A 120 -1.64 -11.18 -0.32
N SER A 121 -2.83 -11.65 0.00
CA SER A 121 -3.96 -10.72 0.20
C SER A 121 -3.97 -10.05 1.57
N GLY A 122 -3.05 -10.42 2.48
CA GLY A 122 -3.03 -9.93 3.86
C GLY A 122 -1.65 -9.65 4.40
N THR A 123 -1.00 -10.66 4.92
CA THR A 123 0.32 -10.50 5.54
C THR A 123 1.12 -11.79 5.48
N PHE A 124 2.37 -11.70 5.08
CA PHE A 124 3.27 -12.84 4.99
C PHE A 124 3.41 -13.59 6.33
N PHE A 125 3.28 -12.89 7.46
CA PHE A 125 3.50 -13.42 8.81
C PHE A 125 2.26 -14.07 9.46
N GLU A 126 1.12 -14.10 8.80
CA GLU A 126 -0.10 -14.73 9.33
C GLU A 126 -0.10 -16.23 9.00
N ASP A 127 0.07 -17.07 10.02
CA ASP A 127 0.19 -18.52 9.86
C ASP A 127 -1.08 -19.18 9.30
N ARG A 128 -2.25 -18.57 9.49
CA ARG A 128 -3.51 -19.02 8.88
C ARG A 128 -3.53 -18.76 7.37
N GLU A 129 -2.98 -17.63 6.94
CA GLU A 129 -2.92 -17.25 5.53
C GLU A 129 -1.78 -17.97 4.82
N ASN A 130 -0.63 -18.03 5.46
CA ASN A 130 0.61 -18.58 4.91
C ASN A 130 1.18 -19.61 5.88
N PRO A 131 1.19 -20.91 5.54
CA PRO A 131 1.74 -21.93 6.43
C PRO A 131 3.18 -21.63 6.85
N PRO A 132 3.57 -21.84 8.13
CA PRO A 132 4.93 -21.54 8.61
C PRO A 132 6.03 -22.24 7.82
N GLU A 133 5.81 -23.48 7.38
CA GLU A 133 6.75 -24.25 6.56
C GLU A 133 6.94 -23.62 5.18
N TRP A 134 5.88 -23.06 4.63
CA TRP A 134 5.94 -22.33 3.36
C TRP A 134 6.69 -20.99 3.53
N GLN A 135 6.41 -20.26 4.62
CA GLN A 135 7.17 -19.03 4.93
C GLN A 135 8.67 -19.33 5.07
N ASP A 136 9.03 -20.41 5.79
CA ASP A 136 10.43 -20.85 5.95
C ASP A 136 11.10 -21.17 4.60
N LEU A 137 10.37 -21.89 3.74
CA LEU A 137 10.85 -22.22 2.40
C LEU A 137 11.16 -20.97 1.58
N VAL A 138 10.21 -20.03 1.48
CA VAL A 138 10.35 -18.79 0.71
C VAL A 138 11.56 -17.99 1.20
N LEU A 139 11.70 -17.78 2.51
CA LEU A 139 12.82 -17.05 3.10
C LEU A 139 14.15 -17.69 2.76
N ARG A 140 14.27 -19.01 2.96
CA ARG A 140 15.54 -19.72 2.73
C ARG A 140 15.90 -19.84 1.25
N GLU A 141 14.93 -20.09 0.39
CA GLU A 141 15.20 -20.24 -1.04
C GLU A 141 15.63 -18.91 -1.66
N THR A 142 14.90 -17.81 -1.36
CA THR A 142 15.29 -16.50 -1.87
C THR A 142 16.67 -16.06 -1.37
N ALA A 143 17.02 -16.36 -0.12
CA ALA A 143 18.35 -16.11 0.42
C ALA A 143 19.42 -16.96 -0.30
N ARG A 144 19.17 -18.26 -0.57
CA ARG A 144 20.08 -19.13 -1.32
C ARG A 144 20.28 -18.71 -2.78
N MET A 145 19.22 -18.14 -3.38
CA MET A 145 19.30 -17.59 -4.74
C MET A 145 20.04 -16.25 -4.79
N GLY A 146 20.41 -15.67 -3.65
CA GLY A 146 21.03 -14.36 -3.57
C GLY A 146 20.12 -13.21 -3.94
N LEU A 147 18.79 -13.41 -3.88
CA LEU A 147 17.80 -12.41 -4.23
C LEU A 147 17.39 -11.58 -3.01
N HIS A 148 17.27 -10.28 -3.18
CA HIS A 148 16.66 -9.44 -2.16
C HIS A 148 15.16 -9.73 -2.05
N LEU A 149 14.68 -10.03 -0.86
CA LEU A 149 13.27 -10.36 -0.63
C LEU A 149 12.51 -9.17 -0.06
N VAL A 150 11.33 -8.92 -0.60
CA VAL A 150 10.34 -7.99 -0.06
C VAL A 150 9.07 -8.76 0.27
N VAL A 151 8.62 -8.68 1.53
CA VAL A 151 7.36 -9.27 1.99
C VAL A 151 6.47 -8.23 2.65
N GLU A 152 5.14 -8.42 2.61
CA GLU A 152 4.20 -7.52 3.28
C GLU A 152 3.80 -8.02 4.65
N ALA A 153 3.68 -7.10 5.61
CA ALA A 153 3.24 -7.41 6.96
C ALA A 153 2.25 -6.38 7.50
N GLN A 154 1.36 -6.85 8.37
CA GLN A 154 0.61 -5.97 9.25
C GLN A 154 1.41 -5.75 10.53
N ALA A 155 1.45 -4.52 11.04
CA ALA A 155 2.30 -4.14 12.18
C ALA A 155 2.08 -5.04 13.42
N GLN A 156 0.84 -5.44 13.69
CA GLN A 156 0.52 -6.30 14.84
C GLN A 156 1.00 -7.76 14.70
N MET A 157 1.43 -8.18 13.49
CA MET A 157 2.01 -9.51 13.24
C MET A 157 3.54 -9.52 13.36
N CYS A 158 4.14 -8.34 13.51
CA CYS A 158 5.57 -8.20 13.78
C CYS A 158 5.83 -8.44 15.27
N THR A 159 5.93 -9.71 15.69
CA THR A 159 6.31 -10.05 17.06
C THR A 159 7.83 -10.24 17.16
N PRO A 160 8.44 -10.10 18.37
CA PRO A 160 9.87 -10.32 18.53
C PRO A 160 10.34 -11.67 17.99
N GLU A 161 9.58 -12.74 18.26
CA GLU A 161 9.90 -14.10 17.85
C GLU A 161 9.84 -14.23 16.32
N LYS A 162 8.79 -13.68 15.69
CA LYS A 162 8.62 -13.74 14.22
C LYS A 162 9.72 -12.94 13.51
N ILE A 163 10.05 -11.76 14.01
CA ILE A 163 11.07 -10.90 13.37
C ILE A 163 12.47 -11.50 13.52
N SER A 164 12.84 -12.00 14.70
CA SER A 164 14.11 -12.71 14.88
C SER A 164 14.21 -13.94 13.97
N TRP A 165 13.12 -14.70 13.88
CA TRP A 165 13.02 -15.88 13.01
C TRP A 165 13.21 -15.54 11.52
N VAL A 166 12.67 -14.40 11.05
CA VAL A 166 12.86 -13.91 9.68
C VAL A 166 14.31 -13.49 9.45
N ALA A 167 14.87 -12.69 10.36
CA ALA A 167 16.24 -12.18 10.26
C ALA A 167 17.29 -13.30 10.18
N GLU A 168 17.08 -14.40 10.90
CA GLU A 168 17.95 -15.59 10.82
C GLU A 168 17.92 -16.29 9.47
N ARG A 169 16.78 -16.24 8.76
CA ARG A 169 16.56 -16.97 7.50
C ARG A 169 16.88 -16.17 6.25
N HIS A 170 16.61 -14.89 6.32
CA HIS A 170 16.88 -13.95 5.24
C HIS A 170 17.35 -12.60 5.80
N PRO A 171 18.64 -12.50 6.18
CA PRO A 171 19.21 -11.25 6.69
C PRO A 171 19.01 -10.09 5.72
N GLY A 172 18.58 -8.96 6.22
CA GLY A 172 18.43 -7.74 5.44
C GLY A 172 17.25 -7.72 4.47
N CYS A 173 16.31 -8.69 4.54
CA CYS A 173 15.09 -8.59 3.73
C CYS A 173 14.27 -7.33 4.10
N THR A 174 13.46 -6.87 3.17
CA THR A 174 12.56 -5.73 3.37
C THR A 174 11.20 -6.21 3.82
N VAL A 175 10.72 -5.68 4.95
CA VAL A 175 9.35 -5.87 5.41
C VAL A 175 8.54 -4.60 5.09
N ALA A 176 7.56 -4.75 4.24
CA ALA A 176 6.69 -3.67 3.81
C ALA A 176 5.43 -3.63 4.69
N ILE A 177 5.18 -2.49 5.35
CA ILE A 177 4.03 -2.30 6.24
C ILE A 177 3.07 -1.28 5.63
N GLY A 178 1.84 -1.72 5.36
CA GLY A 178 0.76 -0.84 4.91
C GLY A 178 0.25 0.03 6.05
N LEU A 179 0.92 1.16 6.32
CA LEU A 179 0.45 2.14 7.31
C LEU A 179 -0.77 2.91 6.80
N GLU A 180 -0.78 3.31 5.53
CA GLU A 180 -1.80 4.07 4.80
C GLU A 180 -1.85 5.55 5.18
N ALA A 181 -1.84 5.89 6.48
CA ALA A 181 -1.88 7.27 6.98
C ALA A 181 -1.09 7.37 8.30
N TYR A 182 -0.37 8.45 8.50
CA TYR A 182 0.31 8.73 9.78
C TYR A 182 -0.59 9.61 10.67
N ASP A 183 -1.84 9.16 10.83
CA ASP A 183 -2.87 9.78 11.65
C ASP A 183 -3.90 8.73 12.09
N ASP A 184 -4.00 8.48 13.42
CA ASP A 184 -4.89 7.44 13.95
C ASP A 184 -6.38 7.72 13.72
N LYS A 185 -6.79 8.98 13.52
CA LYS A 185 -8.17 9.31 13.17
C LYS A 185 -8.46 8.92 11.73
N VAL A 186 -7.53 9.22 10.81
CA VAL A 186 -7.65 8.81 9.42
C VAL A 186 -7.59 7.29 9.31
N LEU A 187 -6.66 6.64 10.01
CA LEU A 187 -6.58 5.17 10.06
C LEU A 187 -7.92 4.56 10.51
N ARG A 188 -8.54 5.13 11.53
CA ARG A 188 -9.78 4.62 12.08
C ARG A 188 -10.99 4.91 11.21
N PHE A 189 -11.21 6.18 10.82
CA PHE A 189 -12.46 6.65 10.26
C PHE A 189 -12.50 6.67 8.73
N HIS A 190 -11.34 6.82 8.08
CA HIS A 190 -11.23 6.83 6.62
C HIS A 190 -10.83 5.46 6.08
N VAL A 191 -9.81 4.85 6.68
CA VAL A 191 -9.22 3.59 6.24
C VAL A 191 -9.86 2.37 6.89
N ASN A 192 -10.31 2.48 8.15
CA ASN A 192 -10.68 1.36 9.02
C ASN A 192 -9.53 0.35 9.17
N LYS A 193 -8.35 0.86 9.49
CA LYS A 193 -7.13 0.05 9.66
C LYS A 193 -7.20 -0.80 10.93
N GLY A 194 -6.60 -1.99 10.90
CA GLY A 194 -6.57 -2.93 12.02
C GLY A 194 -5.54 -2.63 13.10
N PHE A 195 -4.73 -1.58 12.94
CA PHE A 195 -3.70 -1.18 13.89
C PHE A 195 -3.49 0.34 13.88
N THR A 196 -2.72 0.85 14.85
CA THR A 196 -2.45 2.27 15.09
C THR A 196 -1.03 2.65 14.69
N THR A 197 -0.75 3.98 14.63
CA THR A 197 0.61 4.51 14.44
C THR A 197 1.57 4.01 15.51
N LYS A 198 1.12 3.90 16.77
CA LYS A 198 1.92 3.35 17.86
C LYS A 198 2.38 1.90 17.61
N GLN A 199 1.48 1.06 17.07
CA GLN A 199 1.82 -0.32 16.73
C GLN A 199 2.77 -0.38 15.53
N TRP A 200 2.60 0.52 14.56
CA TRP A 200 3.54 0.65 13.45
C TRP A 200 4.94 1.03 13.94
N HIS A 201 5.07 2.03 14.83
CA HIS A 201 6.36 2.40 15.42
C HIS A 201 7.05 1.23 16.13
N ALA A 202 6.29 0.48 16.93
CA ALA A 202 6.83 -0.70 17.62
C ALA A 202 7.32 -1.76 16.63
N ALA A 203 6.60 -2.01 15.54
CA ALA A 203 7.01 -2.94 14.50
C ALA A 203 8.27 -2.46 13.77
N VAL A 204 8.33 -1.20 13.38
CA VAL A 204 9.49 -0.59 12.73
C VAL A 204 10.74 -0.68 13.61
N GLN A 205 10.61 -0.38 14.90
CA GLN A 205 11.74 -0.48 15.85
C GLN A 205 12.26 -1.94 15.92
N MET A 206 11.35 -2.91 16.05
CA MET A 206 11.75 -4.33 16.07
C MET A 206 12.46 -4.77 14.78
N LEU A 207 11.98 -4.32 13.61
CA LEU A 207 12.63 -4.62 12.34
C LEU A 207 14.04 -4.06 12.30
N ARG A 208 14.24 -2.80 12.67
CA ARG A 208 15.54 -2.14 12.69
C ARG A 208 16.50 -2.79 13.69
N ASP A 209 16.02 -3.13 14.88
CA ASP A 209 16.83 -3.82 15.92
C ASP A 209 17.32 -5.19 15.46
N ASN A 210 16.66 -5.80 14.47
CA ASN A 210 17.04 -7.07 13.84
C ASN A 210 17.72 -6.90 12.46
N ASN A 211 18.15 -5.69 12.10
CA ASN A 211 18.78 -5.36 10.82
C ASN A 211 17.94 -5.75 9.59
N LEU A 212 16.63 -5.74 9.72
CA LEU A 212 15.70 -5.86 8.59
C LEU A 212 15.34 -4.47 8.07
N ARG A 213 15.10 -4.38 6.76
CA ARG A 213 14.74 -3.12 6.12
C ARG A 213 13.25 -2.85 6.24
N VAL A 214 12.92 -1.57 6.32
CA VAL A 214 11.55 -1.10 6.48
C VAL A 214 11.09 -0.39 5.21
N LYS A 215 10.01 -0.91 4.61
CA LYS A 215 9.24 -0.19 3.60
C LYS A 215 7.88 0.19 4.18
N THR A 216 7.49 1.46 4.07
CA THR A 216 6.19 1.92 4.54
C THR A 216 5.30 2.30 3.36
N TYR A 217 4.09 1.72 3.29
CA TYR A 217 3.08 2.17 2.33
C TYR A 217 2.23 3.27 2.93
N LEU A 218 2.03 4.33 2.17
CA LEU A 218 1.04 5.38 2.42
C LEU A 218 0.02 5.41 1.29
N LEU A 219 -1.20 5.78 1.64
CA LEU A 219 -2.31 5.91 0.70
C LEU A 219 -2.56 7.39 0.40
N PHE A 220 -2.42 7.81 -0.85
CA PHE A 220 -2.78 9.15 -1.25
C PHE A 220 -4.29 9.26 -1.47
N LYS A 221 -4.93 10.21 -0.81
CA LYS A 221 -6.35 10.48 -0.86
C LYS A 221 -7.22 9.30 -0.39
N PRO A 222 -7.10 8.89 0.90
CA PRO A 222 -8.05 7.95 1.49
C PRO A 222 -9.51 8.41 1.25
N PRO A 223 -10.51 7.50 1.33
CA PRO A 223 -11.91 7.90 1.19
C PRO A 223 -12.28 9.01 2.18
N PHE A 224 -13.24 9.85 1.81
CA PHE A 224 -13.71 11.01 2.59
C PHE A 224 -12.69 12.13 2.78
N MET A 225 -11.64 12.18 1.96
CA MET A 225 -10.63 13.24 1.97
C MET A 225 -10.73 14.04 0.67
N SER A 226 -10.64 15.36 0.76
CA SER A 226 -10.56 16.24 -0.40
C SER A 226 -9.19 16.14 -1.09
N GLU A 227 -9.06 16.69 -2.28
CA GLU A 227 -7.77 16.68 -3.00
C GLU A 227 -6.72 17.54 -2.28
N GLY A 228 -7.13 18.72 -1.81
CA GLY A 228 -6.26 19.64 -1.08
C GLY A 228 -5.80 19.07 0.26
N ASP A 229 -6.73 18.48 1.03
CA ASP A 229 -6.37 17.82 2.30
C ASP A 229 -5.46 16.62 2.06
N ALA A 230 -5.71 15.84 1.01
CA ALA A 230 -4.86 14.70 0.66
C ALA A 230 -3.43 15.13 0.35
N LEU A 231 -3.26 16.21 -0.42
CA LEU A 231 -1.95 16.75 -0.74
C LEU A 231 -1.19 17.20 0.52
N VAL A 232 -1.83 17.98 1.39
CA VAL A 232 -1.22 18.49 2.62
C VAL A 232 -0.88 17.34 3.58
N HIS A 233 -1.86 16.48 3.86
CA HIS A 233 -1.68 15.42 4.85
C HIS A 233 -0.70 14.35 4.38
N THR A 234 -0.79 13.89 3.12
CA THR A 234 0.12 12.84 2.64
C THR A 234 1.56 13.34 2.56
N THR A 235 1.79 14.60 2.16
CA THR A 235 3.14 15.19 2.22
C THR A 235 3.67 15.18 3.66
N SER A 236 2.87 15.61 4.63
CA SER A 236 3.25 15.57 6.05
C SER A 236 3.49 14.14 6.56
N TRP A 237 2.63 13.19 6.21
CA TRP A 237 2.81 11.79 6.62
C TRP A 237 4.09 11.20 6.04
N LEU A 238 4.37 11.46 4.77
CA LEU A 238 5.57 10.99 4.09
C LEU A 238 6.83 11.50 4.79
N THR A 239 6.91 12.81 5.05
CA THR A 239 8.07 13.41 5.72
C THR A 239 8.26 12.89 7.14
N ASN A 240 7.16 12.58 7.86
CA ASN A 240 7.26 12.01 9.20
C ASN A 240 7.69 10.54 9.20
N VAL A 241 7.24 9.70 8.25
CA VAL A 241 7.59 8.27 8.24
C VAL A 241 8.95 8.01 7.57
N ALA A 242 9.44 8.91 6.74
CA ALA A 242 10.72 8.79 6.03
C ALA A 242 11.90 8.56 6.99
N GLN A 243 11.92 9.24 8.14
CA GLN A 243 12.97 9.09 9.16
C GLN A 243 13.03 7.68 9.81
N TYR A 244 11.99 6.88 9.64
CA TYR A 244 11.87 5.54 10.21
C TYR A 244 11.89 4.43 9.15
N SER A 245 11.85 4.79 7.88
CA SER A 245 11.74 3.86 6.75
C SER A 245 12.96 3.97 5.84
N ASP A 246 13.39 2.86 5.26
CA ASP A 246 14.38 2.85 4.19
C ASP A 246 13.74 3.24 2.85
N GLU A 247 12.45 2.93 2.71
CA GLU A 247 11.65 3.27 1.54
C GLU A 247 10.21 3.62 1.95
N VAL A 248 9.68 4.70 1.39
CA VAL A 248 8.26 5.05 1.48
C VAL A 248 7.63 4.92 0.10
N SER A 249 6.62 4.08 -0.01
CA SER A 249 5.84 3.92 -1.23
C SER A 249 4.47 4.57 -1.06
N VAL A 250 4.21 5.64 -1.83
CA VAL A 250 2.90 6.28 -1.83
C VAL A 250 2.06 5.68 -2.94
N ASN A 251 0.96 5.03 -2.56
CA ASN A 251 0.01 4.42 -3.47
C ASN A 251 -1.20 5.35 -3.62
N PRO A 252 -1.43 5.95 -4.80
CA PRO A 252 -2.66 6.71 -5.02
C PRO A 252 -3.86 5.79 -4.99
N MET A 253 -4.95 6.28 -4.35
CA MET A 253 -6.19 5.53 -4.29
C MET A 253 -6.62 5.07 -5.68
N ASN A 254 -6.74 3.78 -5.81
CA ASN A 254 -7.33 3.12 -6.96
C ASN A 254 -8.64 2.42 -6.52
N ILE A 255 -9.66 2.50 -7.35
CA ILE A 255 -11.00 2.03 -6.99
C ILE A 255 -11.14 0.56 -7.30
N GLN A 256 -11.02 -0.27 -6.28
CA GLN A 256 -11.22 -1.71 -6.37
C GLN A 256 -12.70 -2.06 -6.21
N LYS A 257 -13.16 -3.05 -6.97
CA LYS A 257 -14.58 -3.47 -6.96
C LYS A 257 -15.02 -3.95 -5.57
N ASN A 258 -16.30 -3.78 -5.28
CA ASN A 258 -16.95 -4.26 -4.06
C ASN A 258 -16.42 -3.64 -2.75
N THR A 259 -15.80 -2.46 -2.82
CA THR A 259 -15.31 -1.70 -1.66
C THR A 259 -16.25 -0.53 -1.33
N ILE A 260 -16.04 0.10 -0.16
CA ILE A 260 -16.76 1.35 0.17
C ILE A 260 -16.40 2.44 -0.85
N VAL A 261 -15.13 2.54 -1.25
CA VAL A 261 -14.69 3.52 -2.25
C VAL A 261 -15.35 3.27 -3.61
N ASP A 262 -15.56 2.01 -4.00
CA ASP A 262 -16.32 1.67 -5.21
C ASP A 262 -17.77 2.18 -5.16
N ARG A 263 -18.42 2.07 -4.00
CA ARG A 263 -19.77 2.62 -3.80
C ARG A 263 -19.77 4.13 -3.91
N LEU A 264 -18.86 4.83 -3.21
CA LEU A 264 -18.73 6.29 -3.28
C LEU A 264 -18.48 6.75 -4.71
N PHE A 265 -17.61 6.06 -5.44
CA PHE A 265 -17.35 6.38 -6.85
C PHE A 265 -18.57 6.20 -7.75
N ARG A 266 -19.31 5.10 -7.61
CA ARG A 266 -20.54 4.87 -8.39
C ARG A 266 -21.62 5.93 -8.09
N ASN A 267 -21.67 6.40 -6.84
CA ASN A 267 -22.58 7.48 -6.41
C ASN A 267 -22.06 8.88 -6.78
N LYS A 268 -20.86 9.00 -7.42
CA LYS A 268 -20.20 10.29 -7.73
C LYS A 268 -19.82 11.11 -6.47
N GLU A 269 -19.60 10.43 -5.36
CA GLU A 269 -19.18 11.00 -4.07
C GLU A 269 -17.67 10.91 -3.85
N TYR A 270 -16.96 10.27 -4.76
CA TYR A 270 -15.51 10.13 -4.72
C TYR A 270 -14.93 10.16 -6.15
N ARG A 271 -13.85 10.93 -6.32
CA ARG A 271 -13.00 10.97 -7.50
C ARG A 271 -11.61 10.48 -7.11
N PRO A 272 -10.95 9.58 -7.88
CA PRO A 272 -9.54 9.26 -7.68
C PRO A 272 -8.65 10.50 -7.73
N PRO A 273 -7.44 10.44 -7.17
CA PRO A 273 -6.51 11.57 -7.16
C PRO A 273 -6.22 12.12 -8.55
N TRP A 274 -5.85 13.39 -8.60
CA TRP A 274 -5.17 13.95 -9.75
C TRP A 274 -3.71 13.45 -9.79
N LEU A 275 -3.20 13.14 -10.98
CA LEU A 275 -1.76 12.86 -11.16
C LEU A 275 -0.91 14.08 -10.83
N TRP A 276 -1.41 15.29 -11.06
CA TRP A 276 -0.75 16.54 -10.67
C TRP A 276 -0.52 16.64 -9.16
N SER A 277 -1.43 16.13 -8.35
CA SER A 277 -1.26 16.11 -6.89
C SER A 277 -0.15 15.15 -6.46
N LEU A 278 0.07 14.05 -7.18
CA LEU A 278 1.18 13.15 -6.91
C LEU A 278 2.52 13.81 -7.23
N VAL A 279 2.62 14.48 -8.38
CA VAL A 279 3.82 15.23 -8.76
C VAL A 279 4.11 16.32 -7.72
N GLU A 280 3.11 17.11 -7.34
CA GLU A 280 3.25 18.18 -6.35
C GLU A 280 3.64 17.65 -4.97
N MET A 281 3.07 16.52 -4.54
CA MET A 281 3.44 15.85 -3.29
C MET A 281 4.92 15.45 -3.31
N ILE A 282 5.39 14.84 -4.41
CA ILE A 282 6.79 14.44 -4.55
C ILE A 282 7.70 15.65 -4.43
N LEU A 283 7.43 16.72 -5.20
CA LEU A 283 8.24 17.93 -5.19
C LEU A 283 8.31 18.56 -3.80
N ARG A 284 7.18 18.73 -3.13
CA ARG A 284 7.14 19.26 -1.75
C ARG A 284 7.88 18.37 -0.76
N SER A 285 7.77 17.04 -0.92
CA SER A 285 8.46 16.12 -0.02
C SER A 285 9.98 16.24 -0.13
N HIS A 286 10.51 16.41 -1.33
CA HIS A 286 11.95 16.67 -1.53
C HIS A 286 12.41 18.00 -0.95
N GLU A 287 11.60 19.05 -1.01
CA GLU A 287 11.91 20.34 -0.36
C GLU A 287 12.07 20.22 1.16
N TYR A 288 11.31 19.31 1.80
CA TYR A 288 11.35 19.09 3.25
C TYR A 288 12.43 18.09 3.68
N LEU A 289 12.67 17.04 2.91
CA LEU A 289 13.58 15.95 3.28
C LEU A 289 15.03 16.25 2.89
N GLY A 290 15.26 17.09 1.87
CA GLY A 290 16.61 17.32 1.36
C GLY A 290 17.27 16.02 0.88
N ASP A 291 18.53 15.81 1.26
CA ASP A 291 19.34 14.65 0.89
C ASP A 291 19.17 13.45 1.87
N GLU A 292 18.02 13.32 2.53
CA GLU A 292 17.77 12.17 3.41
C GLU A 292 17.78 10.85 2.64
N SER A 293 18.25 9.79 3.32
CA SER A 293 18.51 8.47 2.72
C SER A 293 17.27 7.63 2.43
N CYS A 294 16.06 8.13 2.73
CA CYS A 294 14.82 7.41 2.49
C CYS A 294 14.41 7.52 1.02
N ARG A 295 14.28 6.37 0.35
CA ARG A 295 13.78 6.33 -1.02
C ARG A 295 12.27 6.57 -1.06
N ILE A 296 11.83 7.51 -1.89
CA ILE A 296 10.41 7.77 -2.13
C ILE A 296 10.04 7.18 -3.49
N ILE A 297 9.01 6.35 -3.50
CA ILE A 297 8.45 5.78 -4.74
C ILE A 297 6.94 6.00 -4.79
N VAL A 298 6.42 6.13 -5.99
CA VAL A 298 4.99 6.28 -6.24
C VAL A 298 4.57 5.31 -7.33
N HIS A 299 3.64 4.42 -7.01
CA HIS A 299 3.12 3.45 -7.98
C HIS A 299 1.67 3.79 -8.34
N PRO A 300 1.43 4.52 -9.43
CA PRO A 300 0.08 4.91 -9.85
C PRO A 300 -0.67 3.75 -10.50
N THR A 301 -0.98 2.72 -9.73
CA THR A 301 -1.77 1.56 -10.20
C THR A 301 -3.04 2.04 -10.88
N ALA A 302 -3.29 1.57 -12.11
CA ALA A 302 -4.35 2.06 -12.99
C ALA A 302 -4.28 3.57 -13.31
N GLY A 303 -3.08 4.15 -13.27
CA GLY A 303 -2.84 5.56 -13.65
C GLY A 303 -3.36 5.89 -15.04
N GLY A 304 -3.94 7.06 -15.21
CA GLY A 304 -4.59 7.49 -16.45
C GLY A 304 -5.91 6.79 -16.76
N LYS A 305 -6.42 5.93 -15.87
CA LYS A 305 -7.73 5.30 -16.00
C LYS A 305 -8.72 5.93 -15.04
N ILE A 306 -10.01 5.92 -15.39
CA ILE A 306 -11.07 6.56 -14.60
C ILE A 306 -11.18 6.02 -13.16
N ARG A 307 -10.70 4.81 -12.91
CA ARG A 307 -10.69 4.17 -11.58
C ARG A 307 -9.35 4.31 -10.83
N GLY A 308 -8.35 4.91 -11.44
CA GLY A 308 -7.05 5.24 -10.85
C GLY A 308 -6.80 6.74 -10.85
N ALA A 309 -5.63 7.15 -10.37
CA ALA A 309 -5.22 8.54 -10.46
C ALA A 309 -5.18 9.01 -11.91
N HIS A 310 -5.84 10.12 -12.22
CA HIS A 310 -5.92 10.62 -13.58
C HIS A 310 -6.08 12.14 -13.64
N ASN A 311 -5.69 12.71 -14.76
CA ASN A 311 -5.88 14.13 -15.08
C ASN A 311 -7.06 14.31 -16.05
N CYS A 312 -6.81 14.80 -17.26
CA CYS A 312 -7.82 15.08 -18.26
C CYS A 312 -7.90 14.04 -19.40
N GLY A 313 -7.07 13.01 -19.37
CA GLY A 313 -6.95 12.01 -20.44
C GLY A 313 -5.92 12.35 -21.51
N GLN A 314 -5.52 13.61 -21.67
CA GLN A 314 -4.53 14.02 -22.70
C GLN A 314 -3.10 13.90 -22.22
N CYS A 315 -2.80 14.35 -20.98
CA CYS A 315 -1.46 14.32 -20.40
C CYS A 315 -1.18 13.10 -19.50
N ASP A 316 -2.16 12.25 -19.28
CA ASP A 316 -2.11 11.20 -18.28
C ASP A 316 -0.96 10.22 -18.50
N SER A 317 -0.78 9.74 -19.74
CA SER A 317 0.28 8.79 -20.07
C SER A 317 1.68 9.35 -19.85
N GLU A 318 1.88 10.62 -20.18
CA GLU A 318 3.17 11.30 -20.00
C GLU A 318 3.47 11.49 -18.51
N VAL A 319 2.48 11.96 -17.73
CA VAL A 319 2.65 12.17 -16.29
C VAL A 319 2.85 10.84 -15.56
N VAL A 320 2.12 9.77 -15.92
CA VAL A 320 2.33 8.44 -15.35
C VAL A 320 3.75 7.95 -15.64
N ALA A 321 4.21 8.05 -16.90
CA ALA A 321 5.55 7.63 -17.26
C ALA A 321 6.65 8.42 -16.51
N ALA A 322 6.46 9.73 -16.30
CA ALA A 322 7.39 10.53 -15.51
C ALA A 322 7.43 10.09 -14.04
N ILE A 323 6.28 9.80 -13.42
CA ILE A 323 6.21 9.28 -12.05
C ILE A 323 6.90 7.90 -11.95
N GLU A 324 6.73 7.03 -12.93
CA GLU A 324 7.39 5.72 -12.99
C GLU A 324 8.91 5.86 -13.11
N ARG A 325 9.40 6.76 -14.00
CA ARG A 325 10.85 7.05 -14.11
C ARG A 325 11.41 7.63 -12.83
N TYR A 326 10.71 8.62 -12.22
CA TYR A 326 11.09 9.16 -10.93
C TYR A 326 11.21 8.05 -9.87
N SER A 327 10.27 7.12 -9.81
CA SER A 327 10.29 6.04 -8.81
C SER A 327 11.52 5.12 -8.94
N VAL A 328 12.17 5.09 -10.10
CA VAL A 328 13.44 4.38 -10.33
C VAL A 328 14.64 5.30 -10.10
N SER A 329 14.63 6.50 -10.68
CA SER A 329 15.78 7.43 -10.65
C SER A 329 15.91 8.23 -9.35
N GLY A 330 14.78 8.55 -8.69
CA GLY A 330 14.71 9.53 -7.60
C GLY A 330 14.86 10.98 -8.08
N ASP A 331 14.95 11.22 -9.39
CA ASP A 331 15.24 12.54 -9.95
C ASP A 331 13.96 13.32 -10.25
N THR A 332 13.78 14.45 -9.58
CA THR A 332 12.62 15.34 -9.78
C THR A 332 12.64 16.09 -11.11
N GLU A 333 13.77 16.13 -11.82
CA GLU A 333 13.85 16.72 -13.17
C GLU A 333 12.93 15.99 -14.18
N GLU A 334 12.52 14.76 -13.90
CA GLU A 334 11.51 14.04 -14.67
C GLU A 334 10.18 14.81 -14.83
N PHE A 335 9.92 15.76 -13.93
CA PHE A 335 8.69 16.56 -13.93
C PHE A 335 8.83 17.94 -14.56
N SER A 336 10.06 18.37 -14.89
CA SER A 336 10.36 19.74 -15.31
C SER A 336 9.64 20.19 -16.59
N GLN A 337 9.38 19.26 -17.50
CA GLN A 337 8.76 19.55 -18.80
C GLN A 337 7.25 19.24 -18.85
N LEU A 338 6.67 18.81 -17.72
CA LEU A 338 5.26 18.41 -17.68
C LEU A 338 4.33 19.63 -17.70
N GLU A 339 3.58 19.79 -18.77
CA GLU A 339 2.60 20.88 -18.93
C GLU A 339 1.29 20.38 -19.55
N CYS A 340 0.17 20.91 -19.06
CA CYS A 340 -1.14 20.73 -19.64
C CYS A 340 -2.11 21.80 -19.16
N SER A 341 -3.02 22.25 -20.01
CA SER A 341 -4.06 23.22 -19.65
C SER A 341 -4.94 22.78 -18.49
N CYS A 342 -5.11 21.49 -18.25
CA CYS A 342 -5.89 20.94 -17.13
C CYS A 342 -5.26 21.22 -15.75
N LYS A 343 -3.98 21.62 -15.70
CA LYS A 343 -3.31 22.00 -14.45
C LYS A 343 -3.98 23.21 -13.77
N SER A 344 -4.61 24.10 -14.57
CA SER A 344 -5.41 25.20 -14.04
C SER A 344 -6.69 24.71 -13.33
N HIS A 345 -7.35 23.68 -13.86
CA HIS A 345 -8.53 23.09 -13.21
C HIS A 345 -8.17 22.39 -11.91
N TRP A 346 -7.07 21.65 -11.90
CA TRP A 346 -6.54 21.03 -10.69
C TRP A 346 -6.22 22.08 -9.61
N ARG A 347 -5.54 23.19 -9.98
CA ARG A 347 -5.25 24.29 -9.03
C ARG A 347 -6.53 24.90 -8.46
N ALA A 348 -7.52 25.15 -9.30
CA ALA A 348 -8.80 25.70 -8.87
C ALA A 348 -9.53 24.74 -7.90
N GLU A 349 -9.46 23.41 -8.10
CA GLU A 349 -10.02 22.44 -7.16
C GLU A 349 -9.37 22.53 -5.79
N ILE A 350 -8.03 22.56 -5.72
CA ILE A 350 -7.28 22.70 -4.46
C ILE A 350 -7.59 24.04 -3.77
N GLU A 351 -7.68 25.13 -4.51
CA GLU A 351 -8.03 26.45 -3.97
C GLU A 351 -9.46 26.46 -3.41
N ASN A 352 -10.42 25.84 -4.09
CA ASN A 352 -11.79 25.70 -3.62
C ASN A 352 -11.90 24.83 -2.36
N ASP A 353 -11.20 23.71 -2.32
CA ASP A 353 -11.10 22.85 -1.11
C ASP A 353 -10.57 23.66 0.08
N ASN A 354 -9.63 24.59 -0.20
CA ASN A 354 -9.10 25.48 0.80
C ASN A 354 -10.09 26.53 1.29
N SER A 355 -11.03 26.94 0.45
CA SER A 355 -12.03 27.98 0.75
C SER A 355 -13.28 27.44 1.46
N PHE A 356 -13.64 26.18 1.21
CA PHE A 356 -14.82 25.52 1.74
C PHE A 356 -14.46 24.19 2.40
N PRO A 357 -13.96 24.22 3.65
CA PRO A 357 -13.78 22.98 4.39
C PRO A 357 -15.14 22.30 4.50
N LEU A 358 -15.27 21.13 3.88
CA LEU A 358 -16.48 20.32 4.02
C LEU A 358 -16.75 20.08 5.52
N PRO A 359 -17.94 20.37 6.04
CA PRO A 359 -18.31 20.04 7.39
C PRO A 359 -18.61 18.54 7.50
N LEU A 360 -17.63 17.73 7.22
CA LEU A 360 -17.64 16.36 7.68
C LEU A 360 -17.41 16.47 9.19
N GLY A 361 -18.36 16.04 10.00
CA GLY A 361 -18.41 16.19 11.46
C GLY A 361 -17.26 15.53 12.24
N PHE A 362 -16.11 15.47 11.64
CA PHE A 362 -14.81 15.11 12.15
C PHE A 362 -14.08 16.41 12.43
N GLY A 363 -13.92 16.73 13.70
CA GLY A 363 -13.43 17.99 14.23
C GLY A 363 -12.40 18.67 13.33
N THR A 364 -12.64 19.95 13.14
CA THR A 364 -11.85 20.86 12.34
C THR A 364 -10.34 20.57 12.49
N PHE A 365 -9.72 19.97 11.48
CA PHE A 365 -8.29 20.02 11.35
C PHE A 365 -7.94 21.50 11.20
N ARG A 366 -7.39 22.13 12.25
CA ARG A 366 -6.87 23.48 12.11
C ARG A 366 -5.77 23.41 11.08
N ARG A 367 -5.94 24.09 9.98
CA ARG A 367 -4.90 24.34 9.01
C ARG A 367 -3.81 25.12 9.71
N GLY A 368 -2.71 24.46 10.07
CA GLY A 368 -1.48 25.14 10.35
C GLY A 368 -0.98 25.78 9.05
N ASN A 369 -0.32 26.91 9.18
CA ASN A 369 0.47 27.47 8.10
C ASN A 369 1.40 26.36 7.57
N PRO A 370 1.68 26.21 6.27
CA PRO A 370 2.64 25.23 5.77
C PRO A 370 3.98 25.22 6.50
N THR A 371 4.36 26.36 7.10
CA THR A 371 5.55 26.50 7.95
C THR A 371 5.40 25.95 9.37
N ASP A 372 4.17 25.66 9.83
CA ASP A 372 3.92 25.14 11.18
C ASP A 372 3.91 23.60 11.27
N ILE A 373 3.96 22.93 10.12
CA ILE A 373 3.93 21.47 10.01
C ILE A 373 5.21 20.83 10.59
N VAL A 374 6.29 21.56 10.69
CA VAL A 374 7.62 21.10 11.18
C VAL A 374 7.72 21.09 12.72
N ARG A 375 6.70 21.55 13.46
CA ARG A 375 6.77 21.72 14.92
C ARG A 375 5.58 21.12 15.69
N ALA A 376 5.12 19.94 15.32
CA ALA A 376 4.27 19.16 16.21
C ALA A 376 5.12 18.10 16.94
N PRO A 377 5.01 17.97 18.28
CA PRO A 377 5.83 17.08 19.10
C PRO A 377 5.55 15.61 18.81
#